data_8013f1c719c9f3fb94087cae75bdab6e
#
_entry.id   8013f1c719c9f3fb94087cae75bdab6e
#
_cell.length_a   1.000
_cell.length_b   1.000
_cell.length_c   1.000
_cell.angle_alpha   90.00
_cell.angle_beta   90.00
_cell.angle_gamma   90.00
#
_symmetry.space_group_name_H-M   'P 1'
#
loop_
_entity.id
_entity.type
_entity.pdbx_description
1 polymer ?
#
loop_
_entity_poly.entity_id
_entity_poly.type
_entity_poly.pdbx_seq_one_letter_code
_entity_poly.pdbx_strand_id
1 'polypeptide(L)'
;MCGIVGLYLKNPKLQNKLGQMFKPMIIEMTNRGPDSAGVAIYRNPVKKNQVKFSLAHDDAAYDWKKIDAGLEKALKCDATVKKIGNHCILVTTAKEEAVVKWLKKNHPDVRV
;
A
#
# COMPACT_ATOMS: atom_id res chain seq x y z
N MET A 1 -19.79 -14.72 7.89
CA MET A 1 -18.53 -15.31 8.39
C MET A 1 -17.39 -14.82 7.52
N CYS A 2 -16.27 -14.38 8.10
CA CYS A 2 -15.10 -13.94 7.33
C CYS A 2 -14.07 -15.07 7.25
N GLY A 3 -13.31 -15.12 6.14
CA GLY A 3 -12.20 -16.04 5.96
C GLY A 3 -10.93 -15.27 5.57
N ILE A 4 -9.79 -15.75 6.04
CA ILE A 4 -8.47 -15.21 5.69
C ILE A 4 -7.63 -16.34 5.10
N VAL A 5 -6.96 -16.03 4.00
CA VAL A 5 -5.98 -16.91 3.37
C VAL A 5 -4.73 -16.14 3.02
N GLY A 6 -3.57 -16.71 3.22
CA GLY A 6 -2.28 -16.10 2.93
C GLY A 6 -1.33 -17.03 2.22
N LEU A 7 -0.49 -16.48 1.35
CA LEU A 7 0.57 -17.19 0.66
C LEU A 7 1.89 -16.44 0.84
N TYR A 8 2.86 -17.10 1.45
CA TYR A 8 4.23 -16.61 1.58
C TYR A 8 5.20 -17.41 0.73
N LEU A 9 5.73 -16.79 -0.33
CA LEU A 9 6.68 -17.43 -1.23
C LEU A 9 8.13 -17.21 -0.75
N LYS A 10 8.73 -18.26 -0.23
CA LYS A 10 10.13 -18.25 0.21
C LYS A 10 11.12 -18.27 -0.97
N ASN A 11 10.72 -18.87 -2.10
CA ASN A 11 11.58 -18.97 -3.28
C ASN A 11 11.38 -17.76 -4.20
N PRO A 12 12.43 -16.91 -4.41
CA PRO A 12 12.33 -15.74 -5.28
C PRO A 12 11.91 -16.05 -6.72
N LYS A 13 12.26 -17.24 -7.24
CA LYS A 13 11.90 -17.65 -8.61
C LYS A 13 10.39 -17.83 -8.81
N LEU A 14 9.64 -18.01 -7.74
CA LEU A 14 8.18 -18.18 -7.77
C LEU A 14 7.42 -16.85 -7.66
N GLN A 15 8.09 -15.73 -7.39
CA GLN A 15 7.44 -14.44 -7.18
C GLN A 15 6.55 -14.01 -8.36
N ASN A 16 6.96 -14.31 -9.59
CA ASN A 16 6.17 -13.99 -10.79
C ASN A 16 4.90 -14.86 -10.92
N LYS A 17 4.82 -15.97 -10.18
CA LYS A 17 3.67 -16.87 -10.16
C LYS A 17 2.73 -16.63 -8.98
N LEU A 18 3.01 -15.63 -8.13
CA LEU A 18 2.26 -15.35 -6.91
C LEU A 18 0.75 -15.26 -7.17
N GLY A 19 0.31 -14.45 -8.13
CA GLY A 19 -1.11 -14.28 -8.45
C GLY A 19 -1.75 -15.56 -8.98
N GLN A 20 -1.02 -16.32 -9.81
CA GLN A 20 -1.48 -17.59 -10.35
C GLN A 20 -1.69 -18.65 -9.26
N MET A 21 -0.77 -18.69 -8.28
CA MET A 21 -0.86 -19.62 -7.14
C MET A 21 -1.90 -19.19 -6.12
N PHE A 22 -2.07 -17.87 -5.92
CA PHE A 22 -2.98 -17.33 -4.92
C PHE A 22 -4.46 -17.32 -5.37
N LYS A 23 -4.71 -17.16 -6.68
CA LYS A 23 -6.07 -17.13 -7.25
C LYS A 23 -6.95 -18.30 -6.80
N PRO A 24 -6.56 -19.59 -6.94
CA PRO A 24 -7.40 -20.70 -6.50
C PRO A 24 -7.67 -20.67 -5.00
N MET A 25 -6.70 -20.20 -4.18
CA MET A 25 -6.90 -20.10 -2.74
C MET A 25 -7.99 -19.09 -2.36
N ILE A 26 -8.07 -17.95 -3.07
CA ILE A 26 -9.15 -16.97 -2.86
C ILE A 26 -10.50 -17.55 -3.30
N ILE A 27 -10.54 -18.28 -4.43
CA ILE A 27 -11.78 -18.89 -4.94
C ILE A 27 -12.35 -19.86 -3.92
N GLU A 28 -11.54 -20.70 -3.30
CA GLU A 28 -11.97 -21.62 -2.24
C GLU A 28 -12.54 -20.89 -1.01
N MET A 29 -12.10 -19.66 -0.76
CA MET A 29 -12.61 -18.86 0.35
C MET A 29 -13.96 -18.18 0.07
N THR A 30 -14.46 -18.20 -1.17
CA THR A 30 -15.73 -17.54 -1.56
C THR A 30 -16.91 -18.01 -0.73
N ASN A 31 -16.97 -19.30 -0.42
CA ASN A 31 -18.06 -19.87 0.40
C ASN A 31 -18.04 -19.39 1.87
N ARG A 32 -16.91 -18.85 2.33
CA ARG A 32 -16.76 -18.33 3.69
C ARG A 32 -16.99 -16.83 3.83
N GLY A 33 -16.90 -16.08 2.73
CA GLY A 33 -17.10 -14.65 2.72
C GLY A 33 -17.59 -14.16 1.35
N PRO A 34 -18.88 -14.45 1.01
CA PRO A 34 -19.40 -14.18 -0.32
C PRO A 34 -19.65 -12.70 -0.62
N ASP A 35 -19.75 -11.86 0.42
CA ASP A 35 -20.21 -10.48 0.28
C ASP A 35 -19.14 -9.53 -0.28
N SER A 36 -17.88 -9.75 0.10
CA SER A 36 -16.75 -8.91 -0.35
C SER A 36 -15.42 -9.63 -0.19
N ALA A 37 -14.44 -9.21 -0.98
CA ALA A 37 -13.07 -9.70 -0.88
C ALA A 37 -12.06 -8.53 -0.97
N GLY A 38 -10.99 -8.63 -0.20
CA GLY A 38 -9.85 -7.73 -0.26
C GLY A 38 -8.55 -8.50 -0.43
N VAL A 39 -7.58 -7.90 -1.09
CA VAL A 39 -6.26 -8.51 -1.32
C VAL A 39 -5.17 -7.53 -0.90
N ALA A 40 -4.20 -8.01 -0.13
CA ALA A 40 -2.99 -7.27 0.17
C ALA A 40 -1.76 -7.99 -0.40
N ILE A 41 -0.91 -7.27 -1.10
CA ILE A 41 0.33 -7.81 -1.67
C ILE A 41 1.51 -7.07 -1.07
N TYR A 42 2.39 -7.82 -0.40
CA TYR A 42 3.61 -7.30 0.21
C TYR A 42 4.82 -7.66 -0.66
N ARG A 43 5.38 -6.66 -1.33
CA ARG A 43 6.58 -6.81 -2.18
C ARG A 43 7.58 -5.68 -1.89
N ASN A 44 8.82 -5.91 -2.31
CA ASN A 44 9.87 -4.91 -2.27
C ASN A 44 10.03 -4.27 -0.89
N PRO A 45 10.66 -4.97 0.07
CA PRO A 45 10.93 -4.42 1.39
C PRO A 45 11.72 -3.12 1.25
N VAL A 46 11.43 -2.15 2.09
CA VAL A 46 12.16 -0.89 2.17
C VAL A 46 13.36 -1.03 3.12
N LYS A 47 14.27 -0.06 3.10
CA LYS A 47 15.43 -0.02 4.02
C LYS A 47 14.95 0.11 5.47
N LYS A 48 15.79 -0.28 6.43
CA LYS A 48 15.46 -0.24 7.87
C LYS A 48 15.05 1.13 8.39
N ASN A 49 15.55 2.20 7.78
CA ASN A 49 15.23 3.58 8.15
C ASN A 49 14.06 4.18 7.33
N GLN A 50 13.34 3.37 6.60
CA GLN A 50 12.24 3.81 5.75
C GLN A 50 10.94 3.14 6.16
N VAL A 51 9.84 3.86 5.97
CA VAL A 51 8.46 3.38 6.14
C VAL A 51 7.76 3.44 4.78
N LYS A 52 6.90 2.46 4.53
CA LYS A 52 6.09 2.38 3.31
C LYS A 52 4.61 2.48 3.65
N PHE A 53 3.92 3.36 2.96
CA PHE A 53 2.47 3.53 3.06
C PHE A 53 1.79 3.15 1.75
N SER A 54 0.63 2.53 1.85
CA SER A 54 -0.31 2.40 0.73
C SER A 54 -1.38 3.46 0.90
N LEU A 55 -1.41 4.42 -0.01
CA LEU A 55 -2.35 5.53 0.01
C LEU A 55 -3.39 5.34 -1.10
N ALA A 56 -4.63 5.74 -0.86
CA ALA A 56 -5.70 5.71 -1.83
C ALA A 56 -6.46 7.03 -1.89
N HIS A 57 -6.93 7.40 -3.08
CA HIS A 57 -7.77 8.56 -3.31
C HIS A 57 -8.87 8.21 -4.31
N ASP A 58 -10.07 8.79 -4.16
CA ASP A 58 -11.20 8.46 -5.03
C ASP A 58 -11.03 9.01 -6.44
N ASP A 59 -10.35 10.15 -6.57
CA ASP A 59 -9.98 10.70 -7.88
C ASP A 59 -8.71 10.03 -8.41
N ALA A 60 -8.85 9.30 -9.51
CA ALA A 60 -7.72 8.66 -10.20
C ALA A 60 -6.72 9.66 -10.82
N ALA A 61 -7.13 10.92 -11.02
CA ALA A 61 -6.28 11.99 -11.53
C ALA A 61 -5.51 12.72 -10.42
N TYR A 62 -5.68 12.32 -9.15
CA TYR A 62 -5.02 12.96 -8.02
C TYR A 62 -3.50 13.06 -8.21
N ASP A 63 -2.97 14.26 -7.94
CA ASP A 63 -1.55 14.55 -8.08
C ASP A 63 -0.76 14.14 -6.82
N TRP A 64 -0.26 12.92 -6.85
CA TRP A 64 0.52 12.34 -5.75
C TRP A 64 1.85 13.04 -5.47
N LYS A 65 2.42 13.78 -6.45
CA LYS A 65 3.67 14.53 -6.27
C LYS A 65 3.55 15.67 -5.25
N LYS A 66 2.33 16.10 -4.95
CA LYS A 66 2.09 17.06 -3.87
C LYS A 66 2.39 16.48 -2.49
N ILE A 67 2.30 15.17 -2.36
CA ILE A 67 2.55 14.47 -1.10
C ILE A 67 4.03 14.35 -0.83
N ASP A 68 4.85 13.84 -1.77
CA ASP A 68 6.29 13.70 -1.54
C ASP A 68 6.96 15.07 -1.33
N ALA A 69 6.72 16.02 -2.23
CA ALA A 69 7.27 17.37 -2.10
C ALA A 69 6.81 18.08 -0.79
N GLY A 70 5.55 17.90 -0.42
CA GLY A 70 5.02 18.47 0.82
C GLY A 70 5.61 17.85 2.08
N LEU A 71 5.82 16.53 2.11
CA LEU A 71 6.45 15.82 3.21
C LEU A 71 7.92 16.20 3.36
N GLU A 72 8.68 16.22 2.26
CA GLU A 72 10.10 16.64 2.26
C GLU A 72 10.27 18.03 2.86
N LYS A 73 9.41 18.96 2.44
CA LYS A 73 9.44 20.34 2.96
C LYS A 73 9.04 20.43 4.43
N ALA A 74 7.98 19.74 4.83
CA ALA A 74 7.40 19.85 6.17
C ALA A 74 8.19 19.08 7.23
N LEU A 75 8.66 17.87 6.89
CA LEU A 75 9.29 16.95 7.84
C LEU A 75 10.79 16.80 7.63
N LYS A 76 11.36 17.48 6.64
CA LYS A 76 12.80 17.42 6.28
C LYS A 76 13.30 15.98 6.12
N CYS A 77 12.54 15.18 5.37
CA CYS A 77 12.78 13.78 5.14
C CYS A 77 12.90 13.48 3.64
N ASP A 78 13.39 12.30 3.30
CA ASP A 78 13.27 11.80 1.94
C ASP A 78 11.88 11.19 1.75
N ALA A 79 11.22 11.47 0.64
CA ALA A 79 9.94 10.89 0.28
C ALA A 79 9.88 10.61 -1.23
N THR A 80 9.31 9.48 -1.58
CA THR A 80 9.07 9.10 -2.98
C THR A 80 7.69 8.51 -3.12
N VAL A 81 7.01 8.82 -4.20
CA VAL A 81 5.69 8.31 -4.53
C VAL A 81 5.70 7.52 -5.83
N LYS A 82 4.98 6.39 -5.85
CA LYS A 82 4.75 5.59 -7.03
C LYS A 82 3.25 5.39 -7.21
N LYS A 83 2.68 6.01 -8.25
CA LYS A 83 1.27 5.88 -8.60
C LYS A 83 0.96 4.49 -9.16
N ILE A 84 -0.15 3.91 -8.73
CA ILE A 84 -0.70 2.63 -9.22
C ILE A 84 -2.23 2.78 -9.30
N GLY A 85 -2.74 3.19 -10.45
CA GLY A 85 -4.17 3.50 -10.60
C GLY A 85 -4.60 4.66 -9.69
N ASN A 86 -5.60 4.44 -8.85
CA ASN A 86 -6.07 5.39 -7.84
C ASN A 86 -5.37 5.21 -6.47
N HIS A 87 -4.31 4.40 -6.43
CA HIS A 87 -3.45 4.20 -5.26
C HIS A 87 -2.07 4.79 -5.50
N CYS A 88 -1.35 4.95 -4.40
CA CYS A 88 0.04 5.38 -4.41
C CYS A 88 0.82 4.63 -3.33
N ILE A 89 2.02 4.21 -3.67
CA ILE A 89 2.99 3.74 -2.68
C ILE A 89 3.90 4.89 -2.32
N LEU A 90 3.83 5.33 -1.08
CA LEU A 90 4.72 6.32 -0.49
C LEU A 90 5.82 5.59 0.30
N VAL A 91 7.07 5.92 0.04
CA VAL A 91 8.23 5.47 0.83
C VAL A 91 8.92 6.71 1.38
N THR A 92 9.17 6.75 2.68
CA THR A 92 9.78 7.91 3.34
C THR A 92 10.67 7.51 4.51
N THR A 93 11.61 8.39 4.86
CA THR A 93 12.43 8.28 6.06
C THR A 93 11.79 8.94 7.29
N ALA A 94 10.65 9.62 7.13
CA ALA A 94 9.91 10.20 8.24
C ALA A 94 9.26 9.13 9.13
N LYS A 95 9.03 9.46 10.40
CA LYS A 95 8.32 8.58 11.34
C LYS A 95 6.87 8.43 10.93
N GLU A 96 6.33 7.21 11.08
CA GLU A 96 4.96 6.86 10.71
C GLU A 96 3.92 7.84 11.28
N GLU A 97 3.99 8.10 12.58
CA GLU A 97 3.05 9.00 13.28
C GLU A 97 3.05 10.43 12.70
N ALA A 98 4.24 10.94 12.36
CA ALA A 98 4.39 12.27 11.78
C ALA A 98 3.78 12.35 10.39
N VAL A 99 3.97 11.31 9.57
CA VAL A 99 3.40 11.20 8.22
C VAL A 99 1.87 11.15 8.29
N VAL A 100 1.32 10.28 9.13
CA VAL A 100 -0.14 10.14 9.30
C VAL A 100 -0.78 11.44 9.77
N LYS A 101 -0.16 12.11 10.75
CA LYS A 101 -0.63 13.41 11.25
C LYS A 101 -0.61 14.49 10.16
N TRP A 102 0.47 14.53 9.37
CA TRP A 102 0.62 15.50 8.29
C TRP A 102 -0.40 15.24 7.16
N LEU A 103 -0.61 13.97 6.77
CA LEU A 103 -1.60 13.58 5.76
C LEU A 103 -3.01 13.99 6.20
N LYS A 104 -3.43 13.65 7.41
CA LYS A 104 -4.75 14.03 7.94
C LYS A 104 -4.99 15.54 7.93
N LYS A 105 -3.95 16.33 8.17
CA LYS A 105 -4.05 17.80 8.18
C LYS A 105 -4.11 18.41 6.78
N ASN A 106 -3.28 17.91 5.85
CA ASN A 106 -3.05 18.57 4.56
C ASN A 106 -3.77 17.88 3.39
N HIS A 107 -4.09 16.59 3.53
CA HIS A 107 -4.72 15.75 2.52
C HIS A 107 -5.78 14.84 3.16
N PRO A 108 -6.86 15.43 3.73
CA PRO A 108 -7.85 14.66 4.51
C PRO A 108 -8.60 13.61 3.69
N ASP A 109 -8.69 13.78 2.37
CA ASP A 109 -9.36 12.87 1.45
C ASP A 109 -8.48 11.67 1.04
N VAL A 110 -7.20 11.68 1.42
CA VAL A 110 -6.29 10.56 1.20
C VAL A 110 -6.44 9.54 2.32
N ARG A 111 -6.79 8.32 1.94
CA ARG A 111 -6.85 7.17 2.86
C ARG A 111 -5.48 6.50 2.96
N VAL A 112 -5.13 6.10 4.19
CA VAL A 112 -3.88 5.39 4.53
C VAL A 112 -4.19 3.95 4.86
#